data_5de559d993ea4ce46def7bc23b96d5fc
#
_entry.id   5de559d993ea4ce46def7bc23b96d5fc
#
_cell.length_a   1.000
_cell.length_b   1.000
_cell.length_c   1.000
_cell.angle_alpha   90.00
_cell.angle_beta   90.00
_cell.angle_gamma   90.00
#
_symmetry.space_group_name_H-M   'P 1'
#
loop_
_entity.id
_entity.type
_entity.pdbx_description
1 polymer ?
#
loop_
_entity_poly.entity_id
_entity_poly.type
_entity_poly.pdbx_seq_one_letter_code
_entity_poly.pdbx_strand_id
1 'polypeptide(L)'
;MFQEPGRTPPEAMKYLILNDIPTPWREPVYERVYGALSGEVQVVYFKANEKRRLWSFDLGSYPKTILRNVTLTIGDTERFFNPGIIPLLLRERPRIALLATCIKDPTFWLALIILRAIGTKIALLEDTWMGRDRGINVSQKLARRVVYTAFGDAYVGTSRQALALFAHYNHSLRPEQQFLSHLVADNALFNARLDSLHLERRFDVMFSGRIVPVKNPEFFAKVCAGVKARLGRCRVLIIGDGDEVLKAGMRSIFEEYGVEYEFAGFIPHRRLPDYYAQSKLLLLPTSGDCWGVVINEAMLAGTPVITTDMTAAAGELVLDGRNGSVLPLDAEAWTQAVVEMLSNGKKWERLSESARSSVQEFNFDRAAAGILAAFHYLEAQPGRTPIN
;
A
#
# COMPACT_ATOMS: atom_id res chain seq x y z
N MET A 1 39.77 -11.69 -34.36
CA MET A 1 39.20 -10.36 -34.65
C MET A 1 38.00 -10.59 -35.55
N PHE A 2 36.84 -10.90 -34.97
CA PHE A 2 35.57 -11.00 -35.69
C PHE A 2 34.66 -9.93 -35.11
N GLN A 3 34.47 -8.85 -35.86
CA GLN A 3 33.41 -7.87 -35.63
C GLN A 3 32.09 -8.48 -36.08
N GLU A 4 31.16 -8.67 -35.14
CA GLU A 4 29.75 -8.89 -35.48
C GLU A 4 29.17 -7.57 -36.01
N PRO A 5 28.57 -7.58 -37.23
CA PRO A 5 27.95 -6.37 -37.78
C PRO A 5 26.54 -6.19 -37.17
N GLY A 6 26.25 -5.01 -36.68
CA GLY A 6 24.91 -4.45 -36.69
C GLY A 6 24.05 -4.70 -35.46
N ARG A 7 24.54 -4.47 -34.22
CA ARG A 7 23.66 -4.02 -33.16
C ARG A 7 23.58 -2.51 -33.20
N THR A 8 22.48 -1.95 -33.70
CA THR A 8 22.06 -0.60 -33.35
C THR A 8 22.18 -0.45 -31.84
N PRO A 9 22.74 0.64 -31.31
CA PRO A 9 22.72 0.88 -29.86
C PRO A 9 21.27 0.76 -29.42
N PRO A 10 20.98 0.05 -28.32
CA PRO A 10 19.61 -0.06 -27.81
C PRO A 10 19.10 1.38 -27.66
N GLU A 11 17.93 1.68 -28.23
CA GLU A 11 17.28 2.96 -28.03
C GLU A 11 17.27 3.24 -26.54
N ALA A 12 17.77 4.43 -26.15
CA ALA A 12 17.93 4.78 -24.75
C ALA A 12 16.56 4.63 -24.06
N MET A 13 16.49 3.82 -23.02
CA MET A 13 15.26 3.53 -22.28
C MET A 13 14.58 4.84 -21.86
N LYS A 14 13.33 5.02 -22.26
CA LYS A 14 12.63 6.29 -22.04
C LYS A 14 12.21 6.46 -20.59
N TYR A 15 11.72 5.37 -19.97
CA TYR A 15 11.17 5.39 -18.61
C TYR A 15 11.82 4.35 -17.71
N LEU A 16 12.02 4.73 -16.44
CA LEU A 16 12.51 3.85 -15.40
C LEU A 16 11.63 3.95 -14.16
N ILE A 17 11.23 2.82 -13.59
CA ILE A 17 10.57 2.75 -12.30
C ILE A 17 11.54 2.13 -11.29
N LEU A 18 11.85 2.87 -10.22
CA LEU A 18 12.70 2.42 -9.12
C LEU A 18 11.85 2.26 -7.87
N ASN A 19 11.73 1.04 -7.36
CA ASN A 19 10.95 0.73 -6.18
C ASN A 19 11.74 -0.16 -5.21
N ASP A 20 11.32 -0.19 -3.95
CA ASP A 20 11.99 -0.95 -2.89
C ASP A 20 11.88 -2.45 -3.12
N ILE A 21 10.66 -2.98 -3.16
CA ILE A 21 10.35 -4.41 -3.34
C ILE A 21 9.16 -4.61 -4.29
N PRO A 22 9.07 -5.76 -4.97
CA PRO A 22 7.85 -6.15 -5.65
C PRO A 22 6.73 -6.42 -4.64
N THR A 23 5.51 -6.04 -4.98
CA THR A 23 4.33 -6.24 -4.12
C THR A 23 3.10 -6.64 -4.93
N PRO A 24 2.18 -7.46 -4.39
CA PRO A 24 1.00 -7.91 -5.12
C PRO A 24 0.08 -6.78 -5.58
N TRP A 25 0.14 -5.62 -4.93
CA TRP A 25 -0.66 -4.44 -5.29
C TRP A 25 0.05 -3.45 -6.23
N ARG A 26 1.36 -3.60 -6.47
CA ARG A 26 2.14 -2.75 -7.39
C ARG A 26 2.48 -3.46 -8.70
N GLU A 27 2.77 -4.76 -8.66
CA GLU A 27 3.10 -5.52 -9.87
C GLU A 27 2.04 -5.38 -10.97
N PRO A 28 0.73 -5.55 -10.70
CA PRO A 28 -0.29 -5.38 -11.72
C PRO A 28 -0.43 -3.94 -12.23
N VAL A 29 -0.09 -2.95 -11.42
CA VAL A 29 -0.07 -1.53 -11.84
C VAL A 29 1.07 -1.29 -12.81
N TYR A 30 2.28 -1.78 -12.51
CA TYR A 30 3.45 -1.61 -13.38
C TYR A 30 3.32 -2.39 -14.69
N GLU A 31 2.65 -3.53 -14.69
CA GLU A 31 2.34 -4.28 -15.91
C GLU A 31 1.44 -3.45 -16.86
N ARG A 32 0.43 -2.74 -16.31
CA ARG A 32 -0.41 -1.83 -17.09
C ARG A 32 0.36 -0.63 -17.63
N VAL A 33 1.23 -0.05 -16.80
CA VAL A 33 2.12 1.04 -17.23
C VAL A 33 3.05 0.57 -18.36
N TYR A 34 3.62 -0.64 -18.23
CA TYR A 34 4.45 -1.24 -19.27
C TYR A 34 3.70 -1.42 -20.60
N GLY A 35 2.49 -1.97 -20.54
CA GLY A 35 1.64 -2.14 -21.72
C GLY A 35 1.29 -0.80 -22.40
N ALA A 36 0.90 0.20 -21.60
CA ALA A 36 0.52 1.53 -22.10
C ALA A 36 1.68 2.29 -22.76
N LEU A 37 2.92 2.04 -22.29
CA LEU A 37 4.15 2.67 -22.84
C LEU A 37 4.84 1.80 -23.89
N SER A 38 4.13 0.83 -24.47
CA SER A 38 4.63 -0.04 -25.56
C SER A 38 5.98 -0.72 -25.23
N GLY A 39 6.24 -0.98 -23.96
CA GLY A 39 7.45 -1.65 -23.51
C GLY A 39 8.67 -0.75 -23.28
N GLU A 40 8.54 0.58 -23.41
CA GLU A 40 9.65 1.53 -23.20
C GLU A 40 9.98 1.80 -21.71
N VAL A 41 9.48 0.99 -20.78
CA VAL A 41 9.71 1.12 -19.33
C VAL A 41 10.41 -0.10 -18.76
N GLN A 42 11.40 0.11 -17.92
CA GLN A 42 12.03 -0.90 -17.08
C GLN A 42 11.65 -0.67 -15.60
N VAL A 43 11.42 -1.76 -14.87
CA VAL A 43 11.23 -1.71 -13.43
C VAL A 43 12.44 -2.30 -12.72
N VAL A 44 12.95 -1.58 -11.74
CA VAL A 44 14.10 -1.99 -10.95
C VAL A 44 13.72 -1.99 -9.47
N TYR A 45 13.92 -3.12 -8.82
CA TYR A 45 13.71 -3.31 -7.40
C TYR A 45 15.01 -3.33 -6.63
N PHE A 46 15.05 -2.63 -5.51
CA PHE A 46 16.22 -2.60 -4.65
C PHE A 46 16.43 -3.94 -3.91
N LYS A 47 15.35 -4.69 -3.66
CA LYS A 47 15.35 -5.98 -2.95
C LYS A 47 14.34 -6.94 -3.57
N ALA A 48 14.58 -8.24 -3.43
CA ALA A 48 13.63 -9.27 -3.85
C ALA A 48 12.43 -9.37 -2.91
N ASN A 49 12.66 -9.27 -1.61
CA ASN A 49 11.63 -9.40 -0.56
C ASN A 49 12.14 -8.83 0.77
N GLU A 50 11.24 -8.63 1.73
CA GLU A 50 11.56 -8.40 3.14
C GLU A 50 11.40 -9.70 3.92
N LYS A 51 12.36 -10.05 4.79
CA LYS A 51 12.36 -11.29 5.62
C LYS A 51 11.06 -11.52 6.42
N ARG A 52 10.30 -10.45 6.68
CA ARG A 52 9.06 -10.47 7.48
C ARG A 52 7.79 -10.61 6.64
N ARG A 53 7.89 -10.83 5.31
CA ARG A 53 6.73 -10.88 4.41
C ARG A 53 6.62 -12.26 3.77
N LEU A 54 5.50 -12.92 4.03
CA LEU A 54 5.21 -14.29 3.56
C LEU A 54 4.51 -14.30 2.18
N TRP A 55 4.59 -13.20 1.42
CA TRP A 55 3.90 -13.13 0.15
C TRP A 55 4.47 -14.11 -0.87
N SER A 56 3.57 -14.86 -1.48
CA SER A 56 3.81 -15.63 -2.67
C SER A 56 2.83 -15.15 -3.73
N PHE A 57 3.32 -14.51 -4.78
CA PHE A 57 2.53 -14.02 -5.91
C PHE A 57 3.37 -14.06 -7.18
N ASP A 58 2.66 -14.13 -8.31
CA ASP A 58 3.32 -14.13 -9.61
C ASP A 58 3.81 -12.71 -9.92
N LEU A 59 5.09 -12.57 -10.19
CA LEU A 59 5.66 -11.35 -10.72
C LEU A 59 5.13 -11.13 -12.14
N GLY A 60 4.66 -9.93 -12.46
CA GLY A 60 4.16 -9.57 -13.80
C GLY A 60 5.12 -9.93 -14.93
N SER A 61 4.63 -10.03 -16.17
CA SER A 61 5.38 -10.51 -17.34
C SER A 61 6.32 -9.46 -17.99
N TYR A 62 6.41 -8.26 -17.44
CA TYR A 62 7.27 -7.18 -17.95
C TYR A 62 8.73 -7.31 -17.52
N PRO A 63 9.69 -6.71 -18.25
CA PRO A 63 11.10 -6.71 -17.89
C PRO A 63 11.36 -6.03 -16.56
N LYS A 64 12.03 -6.73 -15.65
CA LYS A 64 12.40 -6.21 -14.34
C LYS A 64 13.79 -6.66 -13.93
N THR A 65 14.42 -5.83 -13.11
CA THR A 65 15.73 -6.13 -12.53
C THR A 65 15.63 -6.05 -11.01
N ILE A 66 16.10 -7.08 -10.32
CA ILE A 66 16.26 -7.04 -8.87
C ILE A 66 17.75 -6.87 -8.59
N LEU A 67 18.11 -5.77 -7.91
CA LEU A 67 19.50 -5.46 -7.62
C LEU A 67 20.06 -6.41 -6.54
N ARG A 68 21.33 -6.73 -6.67
CA ARG A 68 22.05 -7.45 -5.60
C ARG A 68 22.27 -6.49 -4.43
N ASN A 69 21.94 -6.96 -3.23
CA ASN A 69 22.08 -6.20 -1.99
C ASN A 69 23.41 -6.48 -1.31
N VAL A 70 24.08 -5.44 -0.85
CA VAL A 70 25.04 -5.51 0.24
C VAL A 70 24.29 -5.06 1.50
N THR A 71 24.08 -5.98 2.45
CA THR A 71 23.39 -5.66 3.70
C THR A 71 24.40 -5.15 4.72
N LEU A 72 24.17 -3.95 5.23
CA LEU A 72 24.94 -3.37 6.33
C LEU A 72 24.06 -3.42 7.59
N THR A 73 24.46 -4.19 8.57
CA THR A 73 23.78 -4.25 9.87
C THR A 73 24.40 -3.22 10.81
N ILE A 74 23.61 -2.22 11.22
CA ILE A 74 24.01 -1.20 12.20
C ILE A 74 23.08 -1.33 13.42
N GLY A 75 23.57 -1.95 14.49
CA GLY A 75 22.73 -2.37 15.62
C GLY A 75 21.66 -3.36 15.13
N ASP A 76 20.41 -3.16 15.55
CA ASP A 76 19.27 -4.00 15.15
C ASP A 76 18.65 -3.60 13.80
N THR A 77 19.26 -2.64 13.08
CA THR A 77 18.70 -2.12 11.82
C THR A 77 19.51 -2.59 10.63
N GLU A 78 18.88 -3.35 9.74
CA GLU A 78 19.45 -3.68 8.44
C GLU A 78 19.30 -2.47 7.49
N ARG A 79 20.41 -2.05 6.91
CA ARG A 79 20.48 -1.06 5.83
C ARG A 79 20.92 -1.75 4.55
N PHE A 80 20.29 -1.39 3.46
CA PHE A 80 20.58 -1.98 2.16
C PHE A 80 21.33 -0.99 1.28
N PHE A 81 22.38 -1.47 0.67
CA PHE A 81 23.14 -0.72 -0.31
C PHE A 81 23.29 -1.55 -1.59
N ASN A 82 22.92 -0.97 -2.72
CA ASN A 82 22.95 -1.63 -4.02
C ASN A 82 23.91 -0.89 -4.96
N PRO A 83 25.22 -1.18 -4.93
CA PRO A 83 26.18 -0.47 -5.79
C PRO A 83 25.93 -0.68 -7.28
N GLY A 84 25.24 -1.78 -7.66
CA GLY A 84 24.83 -2.05 -9.04
C GLY A 84 23.88 -1.02 -9.65
N ILE A 85 23.27 -0.13 -8.84
CA ILE A 85 22.46 0.98 -9.35
C ILE A 85 23.29 1.98 -10.18
N ILE A 86 24.56 2.17 -9.83
CA ILE A 86 25.45 3.12 -10.53
C ILE A 86 25.61 2.76 -12.02
N PRO A 87 26.22 1.60 -12.37
CA PRO A 87 26.39 1.23 -13.75
C PRO A 87 25.07 1.08 -14.50
N LEU A 88 23.98 0.66 -13.82
CA LEU A 88 22.66 0.58 -14.43
C LEU A 88 22.19 1.97 -14.89
N LEU A 89 22.17 2.97 -14.02
CA LEU A 89 21.68 4.30 -14.36
C LEU A 89 22.56 5.03 -15.39
N LEU A 90 23.89 4.84 -15.32
CA LEU A 90 24.81 5.41 -16.29
C LEU A 90 24.70 4.78 -17.69
N ARG A 91 24.32 3.50 -17.76
CA ARG A 91 24.08 2.79 -19.02
C ARG A 91 22.71 3.14 -19.61
N GLU A 92 21.64 3.02 -18.83
CA GLU A 92 20.26 3.19 -19.30
C GLU A 92 19.91 4.67 -19.58
N ARG A 93 20.46 5.61 -18.81
CA ARG A 93 20.23 7.05 -18.91
C ARG A 93 18.77 7.42 -19.20
N PRO A 94 17.81 7.00 -18.33
CA PRO A 94 16.40 7.21 -18.59
C PRO A 94 16.06 8.69 -18.69
N ARG A 95 15.13 9.05 -19.57
CA ARG A 95 14.65 10.43 -19.70
C ARG A 95 13.74 10.82 -18.52
N ILE A 96 12.93 9.87 -18.05
CA ILE A 96 12.00 10.04 -16.95
C ILE A 96 12.15 8.86 -15.99
N ALA A 97 12.15 9.13 -14.70
CA ALA A 97 12.14 8.10 -13.65
C ALA A 97 11.03 8.33 -12.63
N LEU A 98 10.30 7.25 -12.28
CA LEU A 98 9.49 7.18 -11.07
C LEU A 98 10.36 6.58 -9.96
N LEU A 99 10.59 7.32 -8.89
CA LEU A 99 11.44 6.91 -7.77
C LEU A 99 10.63 6.85 -6.47
N ALA A 100 10.49 5.64 -5.90
CA ALA A 100 9.90 5.47 -4.58
C ALA A 100 10.77 6.12 -3.50
N THR A 101 10.16 6.90 -2.61
CA THR A 101 10.85 7.69 -1.59
C THR A 101 11.29 6.85 -0.39
N CYS A 102 12.45 6.22 -0.51
CA CYS A 102 13.09 5.44 0.55
C CYS A 102 14.19 6.25 1.25
N ILE A 103 13.87 7.39 1.85
CA ILE A 103 14.84 8.37 2.39
C ILE A 103 15.84 7.77 3.39
N LYS A 104 15.50 6.67 4.05
CA LYS A 104 16.40 5.97 4.99
C LYS A 104 17.41 5.07 4.27
N ASP A 105 17.25 4.83 2.98
CA ASP A 105 18.04 3.87 2.22
C ASP A 105 19.16 4.58 1.45
N PRO A 106 20.44 4.21 1.62
CA PRO A 106 21.56 4.80 0.88
C PRO A 106 21.40 4.66 -0.65
N THR A 107 20.82 3.56 -1.13
CA THR A 107 20.56 3.34 -2.55
C THR A 107 19.63 4.41 -3.15
N PHE A 108 18.63 4.84 -2.38
CA PHE A 108 17.73 5.92 -2.79
C PHE A 108 18.49 7.22 -3.09
N TRP A 109 19.36 7.64 -2.16
CA TRP A 109 20.15 8.87 -2.33
C TRP A 109 21.10 8.78 -3.51
N LEU A 110 21.74 7.63 -3.69
CA LEU A 110 22.65 7.39 -4.81
C LEU A 110 21.90 7.46 -6.14
N ALA A 111 20.76 6.78 -6.23
CA ALA A 111 19.89 6.83 -7.42
C ALA A 111 19.44 8.28 -7.71
N LEU A 112 18.97 8.98 -6.68
CA LEU A 112 18.46 10.34 -6.78
C LEU A 112 19.53 11.31 -7.35
N ILE A 113 20.76 11.24 -6.79
CA ILE A 113 21.88 12.09 -7.22
C ILE A 113 22.30 11.78 -8.67
N ILE A 114 22.44 10.49 -9.01
CA ILE A 114 22.86 10.08 -10.38
C ILE A 114 21.79 10.48 -11.39
N LEU A 115 20.52 10.18 -11.14
CA LEU A 115 19.43 10.56 -12.04
C LEU A 115 19.42 12.06 -12.29
N ARG A 116 19.65 12.86 -11.26
CA ARG A 116 19.72 14.30 -11.38
C ARG A 116 20.94 14.76 -12.18
N ALA A 117 22.12 14.15 -11.94
CA ALA A 117 23.35 14.46 -12.65
C ALA A 117 23.26 14.16 -14.15
N ILE A 118 22.59 13.08 -14.55
CA ILE A 118 22.42 12.72 -15.98
C ILE A 118 21.25 13.45 -16.66
N GLY A 119 20.55 14.36 -15.96
CA GLY A 119 19.47 15.17 -16.53
C GLY A 119 18.10 14.49 -16.57
N THR A 120 17.89 13.39 -15.84
CA THR A 120 16.60 12.69 -15.76
C THR A 120 15.55 13.55 -15.05
N LYS A 121 14.33 13.59 -15.57
CA LYS A 121 13.16 14.15 -14.88
C LYS A 121 12.62 13.12 -13.89
N ILE A 122 12.35 13.54 -12.66
CA ILE A 122 12.04 12.63 -11.55
C ILE A 122 10.61 12.86 -11.05
N ALA A 123 9.77 11.82 -11.18
CA ALA A 123 8.54 11.69 -10.41
C ALA A 123 8.86 11.00 -9.07
N LEU A 124 8.55 11.63 -7.96
CA LEU A 124 8.69 11.01 -6.63
C LEU A 124 7.40 10.27 -6.27
N LEU A 125 7.53 9.00 -5.86
CA LEU A 125 6.41 8.19 -5.38
C LEU A 125 6.46 8.07 -3.86
N GLU A 126 5.38 8.46 -3.16
CA GLU A 126 5.30 8.42 -1.71
C GLU A 126 4.15 7.55 -1.22
N ASP A 127 4.49 6.60 -0.35
CA ASP A 127 3.53 5.73 0.34
C ASP A 127 3.22 6.23 1.76
N THR A 128 4.06 7.10 2.33
CA THR A 128 3.89 7.61 3.68
C THR A 128 2.80 8.68 3.73
N TRP A 129 2.17 8.82 4.85
CA TRP A 129 1.07 9.75 5.09
C TRP A 129 1.38 10.70 6.27
N MET A 130 0.60 11.80 6.36
CA MET A 130 0.83 12.88 7.33
C MET A 130 0.87 12.42 8.80
N GLY A 131 0.06 11.45 9.19
CA GLY A 131 0.01 10.96 10.56
C GLY A 131 1.33 10.30 11.02
N ARG A 132 2.01 9.59 10.12
CA ARG A 132 3.30 8.96 10.40
C ARG A 132 4.45 9.98 10.50
N ASP A 133 4.30 11.15 9.89
CA ASP A 133 5.31 12.22 9.91
C ASP A 133 5.54 12.81 11.32
N ARG A 134 4.54 12.71 12.19
CA ARG A 134 4.64 13.20 13.57
C ARG A 134 5.72 12.50 14.40
N GLY A 135 6.04 11.24 14.06
CA GLY A 135 6.99 10.39 14.78
C GLY A 135 8.42 10.40 14.25
N ILE A 136 8.75 11.20 13.22
CA ILE A 136 10.10 11.24 12.67
C ILE A 136 10.96 12.35 13.28
N ASN A 137 12.29 12.14 13.29
CA ASN A 137 13.23 13.10 13.84
C ASN A 137 13.50 14.27 12.87
N VAL A 138 14.16 15.33 13.39
CA VAL A 138 14.45 16.56 12.64
C VAL A 138 15.29 16.32 11.39
N SER A 139 16.28 15.41 11.45
CA SER A 139 17.10 15.11 10.28
C SER A 139 16.30 14.46 9.14
N GLN A 140 15.35 13.60 9.47
CA GLN A 140 14.44 13.01 8.49
C GLN A 140 13.49 14.05 7.89
N LYS A 141 13.00 15.00 8.69
CA LYS A 141 12.18 16.12 8.20
C LYS A 141 12.98 17.00 7.24
N LEU A 142 14.22 17.32 7.59
CA LEU A 142 15.11 18.10 6.72
C LEU A 142 15.39 17.34 5.40
N ALA A 143 15.68 16.04 5.48
CA ALA A 143 15.90 15.21 4.32
C ALA A 143 14.67 15.19 3.37
N ARG A 144 13.45 15.05 3.92
CA ARG A 144 12.21 15.17 3.15
C ARG A 144 12.09 16.52 2.47
N ARG A 145 12.33 17.60 3.22
CA ARG A 145 12.28 18.94 2.65
C ARG A 145 13.23 19.07 1.45
N VAL A 146 14.49 18.66 1.61
CA VAL A 146 15.48 18.71 0.51
C VAL A 146 15.03 17.88 -0.68
N VAL A 147 14.61 16.62 -0.46
CA VAL A 147 14.17 15.72 -1.55
C VAL A 147 12.97 16.30 -2.28
N TYR A 148 11.95 16.75 -1.56
CA TYR A 148 10.70 17.20 -2.18
C TYR A 148 10.80 18.58 -2.83
N THR A 149 11.71 19.46 -2.38
CA THR A 149 11.87 20.78 -2.99
C THR A 149 12.89 20.83 -4.11
N ALA A 150 13.98 20.06 -4.02
CA ALA A 150 15.12 20.18 -4.94
C ALA A 150 15.12 19.09 -6.05
N PHE A 151 14.52 17.93 -5.80
CA PHE A 151 14.68 16.78 -6.69
C PHE A 151 13.41 16.33 -7.40
N GLY A 152 12.22 16.60 -6.90
CA GLY A 152 10.97 16.23 -7.55
C GLY A 152 10.58 17.19 -8.67
N ASP A 153 10.21 16.65 -9.83
CA ASP A 153 9.60 17.36 -10.94
C ASP A 153 8.10 17.09 -11.04
N ALA A 154 7.68 15.89 -10.59
CA ALA A 154 6.29 15.47 -10.37
C ALA A 154 6.18 14.64 -9.09
N TYR A 155 4.98 14.52 -8.55
CA TYR A 155 4.73 13.91 -7.24
C TYR A 155 3.54 12.96 -7.33
N VAL A 156 3.81 11.69 -7.09
CA VAL A 156 2.82 10.63 -7.12
C VAL A 156 2.54 10.17 -5.70
N GLY A 157 1.35 10.42 -5.18
CA GLY A 157 0.93 9.94 -3.86
C GLY A 157 0.10 8.67 -3.96
N THR A 158 0.27 7.76 -3.00
CA THR A 158 -0.61 6.59 -2.88
C THR A 158 -1.94 6.92 -2.20
N SER A 159 -2.09 8.15 -1.73
CA SER A 159 -3.29 8.71 -1.12
C SER A 159 -3.26 10.23 -1.22
N ARG A 160 -4.39 10.89 -0.97
CA ARG A 160 -4.42 12.35 -0.82
C ARG A 160 -3.57 12.83 0.35
N GLN A 161 -3.48 12.04 1.42
CA GLN A 161 -2.60 12.35 2.55
C GLN A 161 -1.11 12.26 2.19
N ALA A 162 -0.72 11.36 1.28
CA ALA A 162 0.64 11.31 0.74
C ALA A 162 0.94 12.56 -0.13
N LEU A 163 -0.01 13.02 -0.93
CA LEU A 163 0.12 14.29 -1.66
C LEU A 163 0.20 15.49 -0.70
N ALA A 164 -0.62 15.50 0.35
CA ALA A 164 -0.55 16.55 1.39
C ALA A 164 0.81 16.56 2.10
N LEU A 165 1.47 15.40 2.27
CA LEU A 165 2.82 15.33 2.83
C LEU A 165 3.85 16.02 1.90
N PHE A 166 3.77 15.83 0.58
CA PHE A 166 4.61 16.58 -0.35
C PHE A 166 4.39 18.09 -0.22
N ALA A 167 3.13 18.53 -0.22
CA ALA A 167 2.77 19.94 -0.10
C ALA A 167 3.20 20.55 1.25
N HIS A 168 3.18 19.78 2.33
CA HIS A 168 3.64 20.22 3.64
C HIS A 168 5.14 20.60 3.65
N TYR A 169 5.96 19.88 2.91
CA TYR A 169 7.41 20.13 2.83
C TYR A 169 7.80 21.03 1.65
N ASN A 170 7.01 21.04 0.57
CA ASN A 170 7.26 21.84 -0.63
C ASN A 170 6.10 22.83 -0.86
N HIS A 171 6.22 24.03 -0.29
CA HIS A 171 5.19 25.07 -0.41
C HIS A 171 5.07 25.66 -1.83
N SER A 172 6.01 25.37 -2.73
CA SER A 172 5.96 25.78 -4.15
C SER A 172 5.33 24.72 -5.05
N LEU A 173 4.83 23.63 -4.46
CA LEU A 173 4.23 22.53 -5.20
C LEU A 173 2.90 22.96 -5.83
N ARG A 174 2.81 22.85 -7.15
CA ARG A 174 1.63 23.21 -7.91
C ARG A 174 0.69 22.00 -8.06
N PRO A 175 -0.65 22.21 -8.13
CA PRO A 175 -1.62 21.12 -8.28
C PRO A 175 -1.37 20.24 -9.49
N GLU A 176 -0.95 20.81 -10.64
CA GLU A 176 -0.68 20.08 -11.87
C GLU A 176 0.55 19.17 -11.83
N GLN A 177 1.36 19.26 -10.76
CA GLN A 177 2.50 18.36 -10.51
C GLN A 177 2.11 17.15 -9.65
N GLN A 178 0.88 17.06 -9.19
CA GLN A 178 0.42 16.09 -8.21
C GLN A 178 -0.49 15.03 -8.87
N PHE A 179 -0.19 13.77 -8.64
CA PHE A 179 -0.88 12.62 -9.24
C PHE A 179 -1.19 11.57 -8.19
N LEU A 180 -2.34 10.89 -8.32
CA LEU A 180 -2.73 9.81 -7.42
C LEU A 180 -2.53 8.44 -8.08
N SER A 181 -1.84 7.55 -7.38
CA SER A 181 -1.70 6.13 -7.73
C SER A 181 -1.92 5.30 -6.48
N HIS A 182 -3.17 5.07 -6.13
CA HIS A 182 -3.56 4.38 -4.90
C HIS A 182 -2.94 2.99 -4.77
N LEU A 183 -2.79 2.55 -3.53
CA LEU A 183 -2.62 1.14 -3.23
C LEU A 183 -4.00 0.47 -3.32
N VAL A 184 -4.11 -0.57 -4.13
CA VAL A 184 -5.40 -1.18 -4.46
C VAL A 184 -5.34 -2.70 -4.39
N ALA A 185 -6.49 -3.36 -4.21
CA ALA A 185 -6.62 -4.80 -4.31
C ALA A 185 -6.97 -5.22 -5.76
N ASP A 186 -7.03 -6.52 -6.00
CA ASP A 186 -7.41 -7.09 -7.29
C ASP A 186 -8.93 -7.18 -7.43
N ASN A 187 -9.56 -6.13 -7.95
CA ASN A 187 -11.00 -6.08 -8.15
C ASN A 187 -11.50 -7.21 -9.04
N ALA A 188 -10.74 -7.57 -10.09
CA ALA A 188 -11.13 -8.63 -11.02
C ALA A 188 -11.16 -9.99 -10.34
N LEU A 189 -10.12 -10.31 -9.55
CA LEU A 189 -10.06 -11.54 -8.76
C LEU A 189 -11.22 -11.64 -7.77
N PHE A 190 -11.48 -10.56 -7.00
CA PHE A 190 -12.57 -10.54 -6.02
C PHE A 190 -13.93 -10.66 -6.68
N ASN A 191 -14.22 -9.89 -7.73
CA ASN A 191 -15.51 -9.93 -8.41
C ASN A 191 -15.77 -11.32 -9.04
N ALA A 192 -14.82 -11.86 -9.81
CA ALA A 192 -14.96 -13.17 -10.45
C ALA A 192 -15.16 -14.30 -9.42
N ARG A 193 -14.45 -14.22 -8.28
CA ARG A 193 -14.57 -15.24 -7.25
C ARG A 193 -15.91 -15.15 -6.50
N LEU A 194 -16.32 -13.95 -6.14
CA LEU A 194 -17.55 -13.71 -5.37
C LEU A 194 -18.81 -13.99 -6.20
N ASP A 195 -18.81 -13.74 -7.51
CA ASP A 195 -19.93 -14.07 -8.39
C ASP A 195 -20.15 -15.58 -8.50
N SER A 196 -19.11 -16.40 -8.25
CA SER A 196 -19.17 -17.86 -8.25
C SER A 196 -19.50 -18.46 -6.88
N LEU A 197 -19.56 -17.67 -5.80
CA LEU A 197 -19.68 -18.13 -4.42
C LEU A 197 -20.99 -17.65 -3.80
N HIS A 198 -21.74 -18.60 -3.25
CA HIS A 198 -22.87 -18.33 -2.37
C HIS A 198 -22.47 -18.69 -0.94
N LEU A 199 -21.61 -17.86 -0.31
CA LEU A 199 -21.12 -18.10 1.03
C LEU A 199 -21.99 -17.40 2.07
N GLU A 200 -22.37 -18.14 3.10
CA GLU A 200 -23.00 -17.57 4.29
C GLU A 200 -21.97 -16.75 5.09
N ARG A 201 -22.38 -15.58 5.56
CA ARG A 201 -21.57 -14.76 6.46
C ARG A 201 -21.65 -15.28 7.88
N ARG A 202 -20.84 -16.28 8.17
CA ARG A 202 -20.82 -17.01 9.45
C ARG A 202 -20.08 -16.28 10.57
N PHE A 203 -19.20 -15.31 10.23
CA PHE A 203 -18.49 -14.51 11.22
C PHE A 203 -19.12 -13.12 11.34
N ASP A 204 -19.25 -12.65 12.58
CA ASP A 204 -19.80 -11.32 12.86
C ASP A 204 -18.77 -10.24 12.59
N VAL A 205 -17.50 -10.47 12.98
CA VAL A 205 -16.38 -9.53 12.73
C VAL A 205 -15.13 -10.29 12.29
N MET A 206 -14.26 -9.57 11.58
CA MET A 206 -12.94 -10.09 11.24
C MET A 206 -11.83 -9.08 11.53
N PHE A 207 -10.65 -9.62 11.78
CA PHE A 207 -9.36 -8.93 11.73
C PHE A 207 -8.58 -9.45 10.52
N SER A 208 -7.96 -8.56 9.76
CA SER A 208 -7.08 -8.97 8.66
C SER A 208 -5.81 -8.15 8.63
N GLY A 209 -4.68 -8.82 8.55
CA GLY A 209 -3.35 -8.21 8.47
C GLY A 209 -2.33 -8.86 9.38
N ARG A 210 -1.13 -8.26 9.43
CA ARG A 210 -0.08 -8.72 10.33
C ARG A 210 -0.48 -8.46 11.78
N ILE A 211 -0.29 -9.44 12.65
CA ILE A 211 -0.52 -9.30 14.10
C ILE A 211 0.73 -8.67 14.73
N VAL A 212 0.73 -7.33 14.75
CA VAL A 212 1.83 -6.48 15.24
C VAL A 212 1.27 -5.33 16.09
N PRO A 213 2.05 -4.70 16.99
CA PRO A 213 1.54 -3.69 17.92
C PRO A 213 0.75 -2.55 17.27
N VAL A 214 1.21 -2.04 16.12
CA VAL A 214 0.54 -0.94 15.41
C VAL A 214 -0.88 -1.27 14.93
N LYS A 215 -1.26 -2.54 14.88
CA LYS A 215 -2.61 -3.01 14.50
C LYS A 215 -3.53 -3.22 15.70
N ASN A 216 -3.04 -3.00 16.92
CA ASN A 216 -3.81 -3.09 18.17
C ASN A 216 -4.66 -4.36 18.31
N PRO A 217 -4.07 -5.58 18.19
CA PRO A 217 -4.83 -6.83 18.21
C PRO A 217 -5.57 -7.07 19.53
N GLU A 218 -5.03 -6.66 20.67
CA GLU A 218 -5.71 -6.77 21.96
C GLU A 218 -6.90 -5.80 22.07
N PHE A 219 -6.79 -4.61 21.49
CA PHE A 219 -7.94 -3.70 21.40
C PHE A 219 -9.07 -4.33 20.59
N PHE A 220 -8.75 -4.95 19.45
CA PHE A 220 -9.71 -5.71 18.65
C PHE A 220 -10.41 -6.79 19.50
N ALA A 221 -9.65 -7.58 20.26
CA ALA A 221 -10.19 -8.64 21.11
C ALA A 221 -11.12 -8.07 22.20
N LYS A 222 -10.77 -6.94 22.82
CA LYS A 222 -11.61 -6.25 23.81
C LYS A 222 -12.93 -5.77 23.22
N VAL A 223 -12.92 -5.23 21.99
CA VAL A 223 -14.16 -4.87 21.29
C VAL A 223 -15.04 -6.10 21.04
N CYS A 224 -14.46 -7.23 20.61
CA CYS A 224 -15.20 -8.47 20.41
C CYS A 224 -15.83 -9.00 21.72
N ALA A 225 -15.11 -8.90 22.83
CA ALA A 225 -15.64 -9.23 24.16
C ALA A 225 -16.83 -8.33 24.54
N GLY A 226 -16.74 -7.02 24.29
CA GLY A 226 -17.84 -6.08 24.49
C GLY A 226 -19.07 -6.40 23.63
N VAL A 227 -18.86 -6.77 22.35
CA VAL A 227 -19.93 -7.22 21.45
C VAL A 227 -20.59 -8.51 21.97
N LYS A 228 -19.78 -9.49 22.41
CA LYS A 228 -20.29 -10.74 23.02
C LYS A 228 -21.15 -10.46 24.24
N ALA A 229 -20.72 -9.54 25.12
CA ALA A 229 -21.47 -9.19 26.33
C ALA A 229 -22.85 -8.57 25.98
N ARG A 230 -22.95 -7.79 24.87
CA ARG A 230 -24.20 -7.10 24.51
C ARG A 230 -25.16 -7.93 23.65
N LEU A 231 -24.60 -8.72 22.72
CA LEU A 231 -25.40 -9.51 21.77
C LEU A 231 -25.54 -10.98 22.19
N GLY A 232 -24.90 -11.42 23.28
CA GLY A 232 -24.87 -12.83 23.71
C GLY A 232 -24.01 -13.74 22.83
N ARG A 233 -23.54 -13.24 21.68
CA ARG A 233 -22.65 -13.94 20.73
C ARG A 233 -21.71 -12.97 20.04
N CYS A 234 -20.54 -13.47 19.64
CA CYS A 234 -19.63 -12.82 18.71
C CYS A 234 -18.76 -13.91 18.09
N ARG A 235 -18.83 -14.09 16.76
CA ARG A 235 -17.98 -15.01 16.01
C ARG A 235 -16.93 -14.22 15.25
N VAL A 236 -15.67 -14.59 15.47
CA VAL A 236 -14.51 -13.80 15.03
C VAL A 236 -13.64 -14.59 14.07
N LEU A 237 -13.27 -14.00 12.96
CA LEU A 237 -12.27 -14.52 12.03
C LEU A 237 -10.99 -13.67 12.10
N ILE A 238 -9.83 -14.31 12.27
CA ILE A 238 -8.53 -13.66 12.26
C ILE A 238 -7.72 -14.18 11.06
N ILE A 239 -7.44 -13.30 10.09
CA ILE A 239 -6.60 -13.57 8.93
C ILE A 239 -5.25 -12.87 9.12
N GLY A 240 -4.18 -13.62 8.94
CA GLY A 240 -2.81 -13.13 9.05
C GLY A 240 -2.02 -13.82 10.15
N ASP A 241 -0.77 -13.42 10.28
CA ASP A 241 0.17 -13.98 11.22
C ASP A 241 1.06 -12.88 11.81
N GLY A 242 1.84 -13.21 12.85
CA GLY A 242 2.73 -12.22 13.48
C GLY A 242 3.21 -12.63 14.85
N ASP A 243 3.22 -11.69 15.77
CA ASP A 243 3.77 -11.83 17.11
C ASP A 243 2.97 -12.84 17.96
N GLU A 244 3.64 -13.88 18.47
CA GLU A 244 3.02 -14.94 19.27
C GLU A 244 2.50 -14.44 20.62
N VAL A 245 3.14 -13.42 21.21
CA VAL A 245 2.69 -12.84 22.48
C VAL A 245 1.36 -12.12 22.27
N LEU A 246 1.26 -11.34 21.17
CA LEU A 246 0.02 -10.66 20.82
C LEU A 246 -1.09 -11.64 20.45
N LYS A 247 -0.78 -12.75 19.76
CA LYS A 247 -1.76 -13.81 19.48
C LYS A 247 -2.24 -14.49 20.77
N ALA A 248 -1.33 -14.75 21.71
CA ALA A 248 -1.68 -15.30 23.01
C ALA A 248 -2.57 -14.33 23.81
N GLY A 249 -2.27 -13.03 23.81
CA GLY A 249 -3.09 -11.99 24.41
C GLY A 249 -4.51 -11.94 23.85
N MET A 250 -4.66 -12.02 22.52
CA MET A 250 -5.99 -12.12 21.88
C MET A 250 -6.76 -13.37 22.35
N ARG A 251 -6.11 -14.55 22.33
CA ARG A 251 -6.73 -15.81 22.78
C ARG A 251 -7.20 -15.72 24.23
N SER A 252 -6.35 -15.22 25.12
CA SER A 252 -6.69 -15.06 26.54
C SER A 252 -7.97 -14.24 26.75
N ILE A 253 -8.11 -13.11 26.02
CA ILE A 253 -9.30 -12.27 26.07
C ILE A 253 -10.51 -13.04 25.51
N PHE A 254 -10.39 -13.72 24.37
CA PHE A 254 -11.49 -14.45 23.77
C PHE A 254 -11.99 -15.58 24.68
N GLU A 255 -11.08 -16.33 25.30
CA GLU A 255 -11.41 -17.43 26.22
C GLU A 255 -12.06 -16.91 27.51
N GLU A 256 -11.51 -15.83 28.10
CA GLU A 256 -12.07 -15.19 29.31
C GLU A 256 -13.53 -14.76 29.12
N TYR A 257 -13.85 -14.20 27.93
CA TYR A 257 -15.19 -13.66 27.64
C TYR A 257 -16.08 -14.61 26.82
N GLY A 258 -15.62 -15.81 26.52
CA GLY A 258 -16.37 -16.82 25.75
C GLY A 258 -16.68 -16.38 24.31
N VAL A 259 -15.77 -15.64 23.66
CA VAL A 259 -15.86 -15.24 22.25
C VAL A 259 -15.48 -16.43 21.37
N GLU A 260 -16.30 -16.76 20.38
CA GLU A 260 -15.99 -17.80 19.40
C GLU A 260 -15.01 -17.23 18.35
N TYR A 261 -13.87 -17.88 18.12
CA TYR A 261 -12.88 -17.37 17.20
C TYR A 261 -12.20 -18.46 16.34
N GLU A 262 -11.74 -18.03 15.16
CA GLU A 262 -10.94 -18.85 14.25
C GLU A 262 -9.69 -18.06 13.81
N PHE A 263 -8.50 -18.60 14.09
CA PHE A 263 -7.25 -18.12 13.50
C PHE A 263 -6.99 -18.86 12.19
N ALA A 264 -7.27 -18.23 11.05
CA ALA A 264 -7.05 -18.81 9.73
C ALA A 264 -5.57 -18.74 9.29
N GLY A 265 -4.73 -17.97 10.01
CA GLY A 265 -3.34 -17.78 9.68
C GLY A 265 -3.13 -16.99 8.36
N PHE A 266 -1.97 -17.22 7.73
CA PHE A 266 -1.69 -16.62 6.42
C PHE A 266 -2.52 -17.28 5.33
N ILE A 267 -3.27 -16.48 4.60
CA ILE A 267 -4.10 -16.91 3.46
C ILE A 267 -3.46 -16.43 2.16
N PRO A 268 -3.21 -17.32 1.18
CA PRO A 268 -2.75 -16.93 -0.14
C PRO A 268 -3.71 -15.96 -0.82
N HIS A 269 -3.19 -14.95 -1.54
CA HIS A 269 -3.96 -13.85 -2.13
C HIS A 269 -5.17 -14.33 -2.95
N ARG A 270 -5.01 -15.39 -3.76
CA ARG A 270 -6.10 -15.96 -4.59
C ARG A 270 -7.28 -16.51 -3.80
N ARG A 271 -7.10 -16.81 -2.49
CA ARG A 271 -8.14 -17.34 -1.61
C ARG A 271 -8.74 -16.31 -0.67
N LEU A 272 -8.17 -15.12 -0.60
CA LEU A 272 -8.67 -14.06 0.28
C LEU A 272 -10.17 -13.75 0.06
N PRO A 273 -10.71 -13.67 -1.18
CA PRO A 273 -12.13 -13.42 -1.39
C PRO A 273 -13.04 -14.38 -0.63
N ASP A 274 -12.68 -15.67 -0.56
CA ASP A 274 -13.45 -16.73 0.12
C ASP A 274 -13.60 -16.46 1.63
N TYR A 275 -12.57 -15.87 2.24
CA TYR A 275 -12.55 -15.58 3.67
C TYR A 275 -13.23 -14.25 4.00
N TYR A 276 -12.97 -13.20 3.22
CA TYR A 276 -13.63 -11.91 3.43
C TYR A 276 -15.15 -12.01 3.27
N ALA A 277 -15.63 -12.78 2.29
CA ALA A 277 -17.05 -12.98 2.06
C ALA A 277 -17.80 -13.68 3.23
N GLN A 278 -17.08 -14.36 4.12
CA GLN A 278 -17.67 -15.05 5.27
C GLN A 278 -17.86 -14.13 6.49
N SER A 279 -17.41 -12.88 6.45
CA SER A 279 -17.48 -11.96 7.60
C SER A 279 -18.41 -10.80 7.32
N LYS A 280 -19.14 -10.32 8.35
CA LYS A 280 -20.04 -9.17 8.23
C LYS A 280 -19.30 -7.84 8.28
N LEU A 281 -18.28 -7.70 9.14
CA LEU A 281 -17.54 -6.45 9.36
C LEU A 281 -16.04 -6.71 9.43
N LEU A 282 -15.23 -5.81 8.84
CA LEU A 282 -13.80 -5.73 9.11
C LEU A 282 -13.56 -4.67 10.20
N LEU A 283 -12.85 -5.03 11.27
CA LEU A 283 -12.35 -4.09 12.25
C LEU A 283 -10.84 -3.91 12.07
N LEU A 284 -10.42 -2.69 11.75
CA LEU A 284 -9.00 -2.33 11.57
C LEU A 284 -8.60 -1.23 12.57
N PRO A 285 -8.37 -1.55 13.86
CA PRO A 285 -8.05 -0.59 14.91
C PRO A 285 -6.57 -0.16 14.86
N THR A 286 -6.10 0.28 13.69
CA THR A 286 -4.69 0.60 13.51
C THR A 286 -4.33 1.95 14.13
N SER A 287 -3.14 2.05 14.75
CA SER A 287 -2.52 3.33 15.15
C SER A 287 -1.59 3.90 14.06
N GLY A 288 -1.57 3.29 12.86
CA GLY A 288 -0.81 3.80 11.72
C GLY A 288 -0.81 2.84 10.53
N ASP A 289 -1.42 3.25 9.43
CA ASP A 289 -1.37 2.53 8.16
C ASP A 289 -1.24 3.50 6.99
N CYS A 290 -0.34 3.21 6.06
CA CYS A 290 -0.14 4.04 4.87
C CYS A 290 -1.36 4.07 3.94
N TRP A 291 -2.17 2.99 3.96
CA TRP A 291 -3.43 2.88 3.24
C TRP A 291 -4.37 1.86 3.87
N GLY A 292 -3.88 0.63 4.11
CA GLY A 292 -4.68 -0.50 4.55
C GLY A 292 -5.36 -1.20 3.37
N VAL A 293 -4.59 -1.89 2.51
CA VAL A 293 -5.15 -2.64 1.35
C VAL A 293 -6.24 -3.64 1.76
N VAL A 294 -6.17 -4.18 2.99
CA VAL A 294 -7.22 -5.03 3.58
C VAL A 294 -8.60 -4.35 3.62
N ILE A 295 -8.66 -3.01 3.61
CA ILE A 295 -9.90 -2.25 3.49
C ILE A 295 -10.50 -2.44 2.09
N ASN A 296 -9.68 -2.33 1.03
CA ASN A 296 -10.14 -2.58 -0.34
C ASN A 296 -10.68 -4.01 -0.46
N GLU A 297 -9.94 -4.99 0.07
CA GLU A 297 -10.31 -6.41 0.04
C GLU A 297 -11.65 -6.67 0.74
N ALA A 298 -11.84 -6.10 1.93
CA ALA A 298 -13.09 -6.21 2.68
C ALA A 298 -14.26 -5.57 1.92
N MET A 299 -14.07 -4.34 1.44
CA MET A 299 -15.12 -3.61 0.72
C MET A 299 -15.49 -4.28 -0.60
N LEU A 300 -14.54 -4.86 -1.34
CA LEU A 300 -14.80 -5.69 -2.52
C LEU A 300 -15.69 -6.89 -2.20
N ALA A 301 -15.49 -7.50 -1.03
CA ALA A 301 -16.35 -8.58 -0.55
C ALA A 301 -17.69 -8.10 0.03
N GLY A 302 -18.02 -6.81 -0.07
CA GLY A 302 -19.20 -6.23 0.54
C GLY A 302 -19.18 -6.30 2.06
N THR A 303 -17.99 -6.23 2.66
CA THR A 303 -17.78 -6.24 4.12
C THR A 303 -17.45 -4.80 4.57
N PRO A 304 -18.40 -4.08 5.19
CA PRO A 304 -18.15 -2.73 5.69
C PRO A 304 -17.02 -2.71 6.72
N VAL A 305 -16.35 -1.56 6.81
CA VAL A 305 -15.12 -1.41 7.59
C VAL A 305 -15.32 -0.43 8.74
N ILE A 306 -14.83 -0.77 9.92
CA ILE A 306 -14.61 0.18 11.01
C ILE A 306 -13.09 0.35 11.15
N THR A 307 -12.61 1.58 11.03
CA THR A 307 -11.18 1.89 11.15
C THR A 307 -10.96 3.20 11.92
N THR A 308 -9.70 3.58 12.09
CA THR A 308 -9.31 4.85 12.73
C THR A 308 -8.97 5.91 11.66
N ASP A 309 -8.87 7.17 12.08
CA ASP A 309 -8.30 8.26 11.30
C ASP A 309 -6.78 8.12 11.08
N MET A 310 -6.17 7.09 11.70
CA MET A 310 -4.76 6.76 11.58
C MET A 310 -4.44 5.84 10.39
N THR A 311 -5.36 5.69 9.43
CA THR A 311 -5.10 5.12 8.11
C THR A 311 -5.38 6.14 7.02
N ALA A 312 -4.55 6.17 5.96
CA ALA A 312 -4.75 7.12 4.87
C ALA A 312 -6.03 6.86 4.05
N ALA A 313 -6.61 5.67 4.15
CA ALA A 313 -7.89 5.34 3.52
C ALA A 313 -9.10 6.00 4.22
N ALA A 314 -8.96 6.44 5.48
CA ALA A 314 -10.01 7.15 6.20
C ALA A 314 -10.28 8.52 5.57
N GLY A 315 -11.55 8.81 5.28
CA GLY A 315 -11.99 10.03 4.60
C GLY A 315 -11.73 10.04 3.08
N GLU A 316 -11.05 9.01 2.54
CA GLU A 316 -10.82 8.89 1.09
C GLU A 316 -11.55 7.67 0.50
N LEU A 317 -11.34 6.48 1.05
CA LEU A 317 -12.05 5.26 0.69
C LEU A 317 -13.14 4.92 1.71
N VAL A 318 -12.82 4.94 3.02
CA VAL A 318 -13.81 4.76 4.09
C VAL A 318 -14.43 6.10 4.44
N LEU A 319 -15.70 6.27 4.07
CA LEU A 319 -16.48 7.46 4.35
C LEU A 319 -17.43 7.18 5.51
N ASP A 320 -17.21 7.86 6.64
CA ASP A 320 -17.93 7.64 7.87
C ASP A 320 -19.46 7.72 7.68
N GLY A 321 -20.19 6.74 8.21
CA GLY A 321 -21.65 6.59 8.08
C GLY A 321 -22.17 6.24 6.69
N ARG A 322 -21.32 6.26 5.65
CA ARG A 322 -21.71 5.98 4.25
C ARG A 322 -21.42 4.54 3.83
N ASN A 323 -20.19 4.09 4.02
CA ASN A 323 -19.73 2.76 3.61
C ASN A 323 -18.90 2.03 4.68
N GLY A 324 -18.81 2.63 5.87
CA GLY A 324 -18.10 2.14 7.03
C GLY A 324 -18.14 3.19 8.14
N SER A 325 -17.25 3.06 9.12
CA SER A 325 -17.08 4.05 10.18
C SER A 325 -15.61 4.36 10.45
N VAL A 326 -15.35 5.64 10.81
CA VAL A 326 -14.03 6.12 11.23
C VAL A 326 -14.12 6.57 12.68
N LEU A 327 -13.49 5.85 13.60
CA LEU A 327 -13.62 6.06 15.05
C LEU A 327 -12.26 6.21 15.72
N PRO A 328 -12.13 6.99 16.79
CA PRO A 328 -10.95 6.98 17.64
C PRO A 328 -10.80 5.59 18.31
N LEU A 329 -9.61 5.28 18.85
CA LEU A 329 -9.37 4.05 19.59
C LEU A 329 -10.04 4.08 20.97
N ASP A 330 -11.37 4.02 20.96
CA ASP A 330 -12.25 3.89 22.13
C ASP A 330 -13.05 2.59 22.02
N ALA A 331 -12.79 1.64 22.92
CA ALA A 331 -13.37 0.30 22.83
C ALA A 331 -14.89 0.31 22.99
N GLU A 332 -15.44 1.24 23.77
CA GLU A 332 -16.87 1.39 23.97
C GLU A 332 -17.56 1.91 22.71
N ALA A 333 -17.00 2.96 22.08
CA ALA A 333 -17.53 3.51 20.83
C ALA A 333 -17.48 2.46 19.69
N TRP A 334 -16.40 1.67 19.61
CA TRP A 334 -16.29 0.59 18.61
C TRP A 334 -17.30 -0.52 18.89
N THR A 335 -17.43 -0.94 20.16
CA THR A 335 -18.42 -1.96 20.56
C THR A 335 -19.83 -1.52 20.18
N GLN A 336 -20.19 -0.26 20.49
CA GLN A 336 -21.48 0.29 20.16
C GLN A 336 -21.75 0.31 18.65
N ALA A 337 -20.77 0.74 17.84
CA ALA A 337 -20.87 0.77 16.39
C ALA A 337 -21.06 -0.64 15.80
N VAL A 338 -20.30 -1.63 16.28
CA VAL A 338 -20.42 -3.03 15.84
C VAL A 338 -21.80 -3.57 16.19
N VAL A 339 -22.26 -3.39 17.44
CA VAL A 339 -23.59 -3.84 17.92
C VAL A 339 -24.68 -3.23 17.04
N GLU A 340 -24.63 -1.93 16.78
CA GLU A 340 -25.63 -1.24 15.95
C GLU A 340 -25.67 -1.80 14.52
N MET A 341 -24.51 -2.04 13.90
CA MET A 341 -24.43 -2.59 12.55
C MET A 341 -24.93 -4.04 12.49
N LEU A 342 -24.61 -4.86 13.48
CA LEU A 342 -25.01 -6.28 13.52
C LEU A 342 -26.49 -6.47 13.88
N SER A 343 -27.07 -5.56 14.68
CA SER A 343 -28.48 -5.62 15.11
C SER A 343 -29.45 -5.05 14.07
N ASN A 344 -28.97 -4.27 13.10
CA ASN A 344 -29.80 -3.63 12.07
C ASN A 344 -29.42 -4.13 10.67
N GLY A 345 -30.07 -5.21 10.23
CA GLY A 345 -29.81 -5.85 8.94
C GLY A 345 -29.94 -4.87 7.75
N LYS A 346 -30.94 -4.00 7.73
CA LYS A 346 -31.11 -3.00 6.66
C LYS A 346 -29.97 -1.98 6.62
N LYS A 347 -29.49 -1.55 7.80
CA LYS A 347 -28.32 -0.66 7.88
C LYS A 347 -27.09 -1.37 7.35
N TRP A 348 -26.87 -2.62 7.77
CA TRP A 348 -25.74 -3.42 7.31
C TRP A 348 -25.78 -3.63 5.79
N GLU A 349 -26.91 -4.02 5.19
CA GLU A 349 -27.08 -4.22 3.76
C GLU A 349 -26.74 -2.96 2.97
N ARG A 350 -27.24 -1.80 3.40
CA ARG A 350 -26.94 -0.50 2.78
C ARG A 350 -25.44 -0.19 2.84
N LEU A 351 -24.79 -0.41 3.98
CA LEU A 351 -23.37 -0.16 4.13
C LEU A 351 -22.54 -1.14 3.28
N SER A 352 -22.94 -2.41 3.20
CA SER A 352 -22.32 -3.46 2.40
C SER A 352 -22.36 -3.12 0.90
N GLU A 353 -23.53 -2.74 0.38
CA GLU A 353 -23.70 -2.31 -1.00
C GLU A 353 -22.88 -1.05 -1.31
N SER A 354 -22.93 -0.06 -0.43
CA SER A 354 -22.17 1.18 -0.57
C SER A 354 -20.65 0.92 -0.52
N ALA A 355 -20.18 0.00 0.34
CA ALA A 355 -18.78 -0.39 0.40
C ALA A 355 -18.33 -1.04 -0.92
N ARG A 356 -19.09 -2.05 -1.40
CA ARG A 356 -18.79 -2.75 -2.66
C ARG A 356 -18.80 -1.82 -3.87
N SER A 357 -19.73 -0.86 -3.92
CA SER A 357 -19.81 0.11 -5.00
C SER A 357 -18.66 1.13 -4.96
N SER A 358 -18.37 1.69 -3.77
CA SER A 358 -17.35 2.73 -3.62
C SER A 358 -15.94 2.25 -3.99
N VAL A 359 -15.60 1.01 -3.66
CA VAL A 359 -14.25 0.46 -3.87
C VAL A 359 -13.94 0.17 -5.33
N GLN A 360 -14.94 0.04 -6.22
CA GLN A 360 -14.71 -0.25 -7.64
C GLN A 360 -13.87 0.83 -8.34
N GLU A 361 -13.94 2.05 -7.87
CA GLU A 361 -13.14 3.17 -8.37
C GLU A 361 -11.65 3.08 -7.98
N PHE A 362 -11.33 2.24 -6.99
CA PHE A 362 -9.96 1.97 -6.53
C PHE A 362 -9.47 0.66 -7.14
N ASN A 363 -8.94 0.73 -8.35
CA ASN A 363 -8.50 -0.42 -9.14
C ASN A 363 -7.13 -0.19 -9.79
N PHE A 364 -6.55 -1.25 -10.35
CA PHE A 364 -5.21 -1.20 -10.95
C PHE A 364 -5.13 -0.25 -12.15
N ASP A 365 -6.20 -0.12 -12.94
CA ASP A 365 -6.20 0.75 -14.12
C ASP A 365 -6.13 2.22 -13.74
N ARG A 366 -6.89 2.65 -12.72
CA ARG A 366 -6.80 4.01 -12.17
C ARG A 366 -5.47 4.28 -11.50
N ALA A 367 -4.92 3.32 -10.78
CA ALA A 367 -3.60 3.46 -10.17
C ALA A 367 -2.50 3.62 -11.23
N ALA A 368 -2.57 2.85 -12.32
CA ALA A 368 -1.66 2.98 -13.46
C ALA A 368 -1.83 4.32 -14.19
N ALA A 369 -3.08 4.77 -14.40
CA ALA A 369 -3.38 6.06 -15.03
C ALA A 369 -2.73 7.22 -14.28
N GLY A 370 -2.65 7.19 -12.96
CA GLY A 370 -1.98 8.21 -12.16
C GLY A 370 -0.46 8.28 -12.43
N ILE A 371 0.20 7.14 -12.60
CA ILE A 371 1.63 7.08 -12.96
C ILE A 371 1.84 7.59 -14.40
N LEU A 372 0.99 7.14 -15.34
CA LEU A 372 1.05 7.56 -16.73
C LEU A 372 0.81 9.06 -16.87
N ALA A 373 -0.13 9.63 -16.14
CA ALA A 373 -0.36 11.08 -16.12
C ALA A 373 0.86 11.86 -15.63
N ALA A 374 1.57 11.36 -14.61
CA ALA A 374 2.83 11.95 -14.16
C ALA A 374 3.91 11.89 -15.24
N PHE A 375 4.02 10.78 -15.97
CA PHE A 375 4.99 10.64 -17.06
C PHE A 375 4.66 11.58 -18.23
N HIS A 376 3.42 11.64 -18.68
CA HIS A 376 2.97 12.57 -19.72
C HIS A 376 3.19 14.04 -19.33
N TYR A 377 2.91 14.39 -18.07
CA TYR A 377 3.21 15.72 -17.56
C TYR A 377 4.71 16.04 -17.69
N LEU A 378 5.58 15.11 -17.29
CA LEU A 378 7.03 15.29 -17.39
C LEU A 378 7.53 15.33 -18.85
N GLU A 379 6.91 14.60 -19.77
CA GLU A 379 7.23 14.68 -21.20
C GLU A 379 7.01 16.07 -21.77
N ALA A 380 5.89 16.69 -21.39
CA ALA A 380 5.53 18.03 -21.85
C ALA A 380 6.45 19.16 -21.29
N GLN A 381 7.22 18.87 -20.22
CA GLN A 381 8.16 19.85 -19.67
C GLN A 381 9.43 19.95 -20.51
N PRO A 382 10.13 21.10 -20.50
CA PRO A 382 11.44 21.25 -21.15
C PRO A 382 12.46 20.21 -20.66
N GLY A 383 13.37 19.79 -21.54
CA GLY A 383 14.46 18.90 -21.17
C GLY A 383 15.33 19.51 -20.06
N ARG A 384 15.83 18.69 -19.15
CA ARG A 384 16.82 19.12 -18.17
C ARG A 384 18.22 19.00 -18.75
N THR A 385 19.03 19.99 -18.51
CA THR A 385 20.46 19.92 -18.84
C THR A 385 21.18 19.10 -17.80
N PRO A 386 22.00 18.12 -18.17
CA PRO A 386 22.89 17.43 -17.23
C PRO A 386 23.75 18.43 -16.44
N ILE A 387 24.07 18.09 -15.20
CA ILE A 387 25.03 18.87 -14.41
C ILE A 387 26.43 18.50 -14.93
N ASN A 388 27.14 19.48 -15.50
CA ASN A 388 28.52 19.32 -15.94
C ASN A 388 29.49 19.18 -14.77
#